data_094e8dd0c1ae2523ce4112760af0e1f9
#
_entry.id   094e8dd0c1ae2523ce4112760af0e1f9
#
_cell.length_a   1.000
_cell.length_b   1.000
_cell.length_c   1.000
_cell.angle_alpha   90.00
_cell.angle_beta   90.00
_cell.angle_gamma   90.00
#
_symmetry.space_group_name_H-M   'P 1'
#
loop_
_entity.id
_entity.type
_entity.pdbx_description
1 polymer ?
#
loop_
_entity_poly.entity_id
_entity_poly.type
_entity_poly.pdbx_seq_one_letter_code
_entity_poly.pdbx_strand_id
1 'polypeptide(L)'
;MAQNEFAIIQQYFDDIGKPGDNTILAIGDDAAVVDVPPGFQQVVSIDTLIEGAHFTFDTSPEDIAHKALAVNLSDLAAMAAVPNWFLMSISLPEVDEQWLQRFATGLNHTAECYSVQLIGGDTCRGNLSITIQIAGLVPSGKYVSRAGASPGDLVLVSGLLGNAGLGLAFRQGRVELPEDLRPCCLQALNRPQPRLELVDFLRSFASAAIDISDGLQGDLAHILKASHCGATLDRSSLPVDPWILQQDLYHYALAAGDDYEICCTVPPQYRAEIDAWNRQHKDCRLTIIGEITSSGFFLKVGDDQIDLANTRGYRHFD
;
A
#
# COMPACT_ATOMS: atom_id res chain seq x y z
N MET A 1 -25.75 26.36 -13.98
CA MET A 1 -26.39 25.15 -14.57
C MET A 1 -25.81 23.97 -13.79
N ALA A 2 -26.61 23.01 -13.38
CA ALA A 2 -26.05 21.81 -12.71
C ALA A 2 -25.10 21.11 -13.70
N GLN A 3 -23.85 20.92 -13.31
CA GLN A 3 -22.90 20.13 -14.10
C GLN A 3 -23.43 18.70 -14.17
N ASN A 4 -23.52 18.16 -15.38
CA ASN A 4 -23.83 16.76 -15.56
C ASN A 4 -22.54 15.92 -15.44
N GLU A 5 -22.67 14.63 -15.29
CA GLU A 5 -21.58 13.66 -15.18
C GLU A 5 -20.49 13.83 -16.25
N PHE A 6 -20.87 13.95 -17.53
CA PHE A 6 -19.95 14.13 -18.64
C PHE A 6 -19.12 15.40 -18.55
N ALA A 7 -19.73 16.50 -18.07
CA ALA A 7 -19.03 17.76 -17.86
C ALA A 7 -18.00 17.64 -16.71
N ILE A 8 -18.29 16.89 -15.66
CA ILE A 8 -17.36 16.62 -14.56
C ILE A 8 -16.18 15.79 -15.08
N ILE A 9 -16.44 14.69 -15.81
CA ILE A 9 -15.40 13.85 -16.39
C ILE A 9 -14.48 14.67 -17.29
N GLN A 10 -15.05 15.41 -18.24
CA GLN A 10 -14.28 16.21 -19.18
C GLN A 10 -13.48 17.34 -18.52
N GLN A 11 -14.01 17.94 -17.47
CA GLN A 11 -13.36 19.09 -16.82
C GLN A 11 -12.25 18.66 -15.84
N TYR A 12 -12.42 17.53 -15.14
CA TYR A 12 -11.56 17.17 -14.01
C TYR A 12 -10.76 15.89 -14.22
N PHE A 13 -11.20 14.96 -15.11
CA PHE A 13 -10.62 13.62 -15.18
C PHE A 13 -10.10 13.20 -16.56
N ASP A 14 -10.36 14.01 -17.60
CA ASP A 14 -10.01 13.64 -18.99
C ASP A 14 -8.49 13.52 -19.25
N ASP A 15 -7.66 14.20 -18.46
CA ASP A 15 -6.21 14.27 -18.66
C ASP A 15 -5.45 13.99 -17.34
N ILE A 16 -5.73 12.85 -16.70
CA ILE A 16 -5.06 12.45 -15.46
C ILE A 16 -3.94 11.44 -15.75
N GLY A 17 -2.72 11.80 -15.33
CA GLY A 17 -1.54 10.98 -15.51
C GLY A 17 -0.92 11.10 -16.91
N LYS A 18 0.05 10.22 -17.19
CA LYS A 18 0.75 10.21 -18.48
C LYS A 18 0.26 9.07 -19.35
N PRO A 19 -0.05 9.31 -20.65
CA PRO A 19 -0.39 8.26 -21.58
C PRO A 19 0.67 7.15 -21.58
N GLY A 20 0.22 5.91 -21.41
CA GLY A 20 1.08 4.73 -21.51
C GLY A 20 1.18 4.24 -22.96
N ASP A 21 2.33 3.67 -23.32
CA ASP A 21 2.57 3.15 -24.68
C ASP A 21 1.60 2.04 -25.10
N ASN A 22 0.93 1.41 -24.15
CA ASN A 22 0.03 0.27 -24.34
C ASN A 22 -1.46 0.66 -24.32
N THR A 23 -1.79 1.92 -24.12
CA THR A 23 -3.16 2.43 -24.15
C THR A 23 -3.50 2.90 -25.57
N ILE A 24 -4.40 2.18 -26.25
CA ILE A 24 -4.82 2.48 -27.61
C ILE A 24 -6.00 3.45 -27.63
N LEU A 25 -6.95 3.25 -26.68
CA LEU A 25 -8.12 4.08 -26.49
C LEU A 25 -8.34 4.27 -24.99
N ALA A 26 -8.55 5.50 -24.55
CA ALA A 26 -8.79 5.87 -23.15
C ALA A 26 -10.17 6.51 -22.98
N ILE A 27 -10.29 7.51 -22.08
CA ILE A 27 -11.53 8.26 -21.81
C ILE A 27 -12.06 8.88 -23.11
N GLY A 28 -13.38 8.85 -23.30
CA GLY A 28 -14.08 9.46 -24.45
C GLY A 28 -14.83 8.49 -25.34
N ASP A 29 -14.75 7.20 -25.06
CA ASP A 29 -15.53 6.13 -25.74
C ASP A 29 -16.19 5.22 -24.70
N ASP A 30 -17.01 4.27 -25.12
CA ASP A 30 -17.75 3.33 -24.24
C ASP A 30 -16.83 2.46 -23.38
N ALA A 31 -15.59 2.21 -23.84
CA ALA A 31 -14.58 1.43 -23.11
C ALA A 31 -13.16 1.78 -23.55
N ALA A 32 -12.20 1.58 -22.65
CA ALA A 32 -10.77 1.69 -22.97
C ALA A 32 -10.29 0.43 -23.73
N VAL A 33 -9.28 0.62 -24.60
CA VAL A 33 -8.60 -0.48 -25.29
C VAL A 33 -7.12 -0.43 -24.91
N VAL A 34 -6.62 -1.54 -24.36
CA VAL A 34 -5.24 -1.66 -23.89
C VAL A 34 -4.60 -2.94 -24.44
N ASP A 35 -3.33 -2.86 -24.79
CA ASP A 35 -2.54 -4.01 -25.18
C ASP A 35 -1.66 -4.50 -24.04
N VAL A 36 -1.41 -5.81 -23.99
CA VAL A 36 -0.38 -6.41 -23.15
C VAL A 36 0.79 -6.80 -24.05
N PRO A 37 2.00 -6.19 -23.85
CA PRO A 37 3.14 -6.50 -24.71
C PRO A 37 3.53 -7.98 -24.67
N PRO A 38 4.01 -8.57 -25.78
CA PRO A 38 4.53 -9.93 -25.78
C PRO A 38 5.61 -10.13 -24.73
N GLY A 39 5.54 -11.24 -23.98
CA GLY A 39 6.49 -11.55 -22.91
C GLY A 39 6.14 -10.93 -21.54
N PHE A 40 5.01 -10.24 -21.43
CA PHE A 40 4.50 -9.71 -20.17
C PHE A 40 3.17 -10.34 -19.77
N GLN A 41 2.87 -10.26 -18.49
CA GLN A 41 1.57 -10.56 -17.88
C GLN A 41 1.03 -9.30 -17.20
N GLN A 42 -0.29 -9.18 -17.18
CA GLN A 42 -0.97 -8.12 -16.49
C GLN A 42 -1.30 -8.54 -15.05
N VAL A 43 -0.99 -7.68 -14.11
CA VAL A 43 -1.38 -7.76 -12.69
C VAL A 43 -2.49 -6.73 -12.48
N VAL A 44 -3.57 -7.10 -11.81
CA VAL A 44 -4.74 -6.23 -11.58
C VAL A 44 -5.11 -6.29 -10.11
N SER A 45 -5.37 -5.13 -9.51
CA SER A 45 -5.93 -4.99 -8.17
C SER A 45 -7.08 -4.00 -8.15
N ILE A 46 -7.88 -3.99 -7.08
CA ILE A 46 -8.98 -3.07 -6.87
C ILE A 46 -9.21 -2.82 -5.39
N ASP A 47 -9.25 -1.54 -5.01
CA ASP A 47 -9.59 -1.09 -3.67
C ASP A 47 -10.66 0.00 -3.68
N THR A 48 -11.45 0.05 -2.61
CA THR A 48 -12.47 1.07 -2.37
C THR A 48 -12.21 1.81 -1.08
N LEU A 49 -12.04 3.12 -1.15
CA LEU A 49 -11.99 3.99 0.01
C LEU A 49 -13.36 4.63 0.26
N ILE A 50 -13.84 4.58 1.52
CA ILE A 50 -15.13 5.11 1.94
C ILE A 50 -14.87 6.13 3.05
N GLU A 51 -15.53 7.29 2.95
CA GLU A 51 -15.49 8.33 3.97
C GLU A 51 -15.99 7.81 5.33
N GLY A 52 -15.26 8.17 6.38
CA GLY A 52 -15.54 7.71 7.75
C GLY A 52 -15.01 6.31 8.09
N ALA A 53 -14.62 5.50 7.08
CA ALA A 53 -14.00 4.19 7.28
C ALA A 53 -12.48 4.24 6.99
N HIS A 54 -12.09 4.72 5.81
CA HIS A 54 -10.70 4.70 5.33
C HIS A 54 -10.02 6.07 5.39
N PHE A 55 -10.78 7.13 5.47
CA PHE A 55 -10.33 8.50 5.69
C PHE A 55 -11.37 9.28 6.50
N THR A 56 -10.91 10.28 7.24
CA THR A 56 -11.78 11.10 8.11
C THR A 56 -12.40 12.25 7.32
N PHE A 57 -13.52 12.80 7.81
CA PHE A 57 -14.27 13.89 7.18
C PHE A 57 -13.45 15.18 6.97
N ASP A 58 -12.36 15.36 7.74
CA ASP A 58 -11.46 16.50 7.66
C ASP A 58 -10.22 16.24 6.79
N THR A 59 -10.14 15.09 6.13
CA THR A 59 -9.04 14.77 5.21
C THR A 59 -9.15 15.63 3.96
N SER A 60 -8.05 16.23 3.52
CA SER A 60 -8.04 17.10 2.34
C SER A 60 -8.33 16.30 1.06
N PRO A 61 -9.00 16.91 0.05
CA PRO A 61 -9.26 16.23 -1.22
C PRO A 61 -8.01 15.71 -1.91
N GLU A 62 -6.89 16.43 -1.81
CA GLU A 62 -5.60 16.02 -2.37
C GLU A 62 -5.03 14.80 -1.66
N ASP A 63 -5.21 14.70 -0.33
CA ASP A 63 -4.75 13.55 0.45
C ASP A 63 -5.63 12.32 0.18
N ILE A 64 -6.96 12.52 0.04
CA ILE A 64 -7.89 11.44 -0.34
C ILE A 64 -7.49 10.89 -1.72
N ALA A 65 -7.24 11.75 -2.69
CA ALA A 65 -6.83 11.37 -4.04
C ALA A 65 -5.50 10.60 -4.04
N HIS A 66 -4.51 11.11 -3.28
CA HIS A 66 -3.23 10.41 -3.12
C HIS A 66 -3.43 9.03 -2.52
N LYS A 67 -4.12 8.93 -1.37
CA LYS A 67 -4.33 7.66 -0.67
C LYS A 67 -5.06 6.66 -1.57
N ALA A 68 -6.13 7.10 -2.27
CA ALA A 68 -6.91 6.22 -3.13
C ALA A 68 -6.07 5.56 -4.24
N LEU A 69 -5.12 6.29 -4.83
CA LEU A 69 -4.24 5.71 -5.84
C LEU A 69 -3.07 4.93 -5.21
N ALA A 70 -2.50 5.44 -4.11
CA ALA A 70 -1.32 4.87 -3.48
C ALA A 70 -1.56 3.46 -2.91
N VAL A 71 -2.75 3.18 -2.32
CA VAL A 71 -3.09 1.86 -1.78
C VAL A 71 -3.08 0.80 -2.88
N ASN A 72 -3.66 1.12 -4.04
CA ASN A 72 -3.66 0.24 -5.21
C ASN A 72 -2.26 0.07 -5.83
N LEU A 73 -1.44 1.13 -5.83
CA LEU A 73 -0.04 1.04 -6.26
C LEU A 73 0.79 0.16 -5.32
N SER A 74 0.44 0.10 -4.04
CA SER A 74 1.07 -0.77 -3.04
C SER A 74 0.87 -2.25 -3.37
N ASP A 75 -0.33 -2.65 -3.78
CA ASP A 75 -0.61 -4.01 -4.25
C ASP A 75 0.28 -4.39 -5.45
N LEU A 76 0.42 -3.48 -6.42
CA LEU A 76 1.29 -3.72 -7.57
C LEU A 76 2.76 -3.86 -7.16
N ALA A 77 3.22 -3.03 -6.20
CA ALA A 77 4.58 -3.13 -5.66
C ALA A 77 4.81 -4.50 -5.00
N ALA A 78 3.87 -4.97 -4.17
CA ALA A 78 3.93 -6.28 -3.52
C ALA A 78 4.00 -7.44 -4.52
N MET A 79 3.30 -7.31 -5.67
CA MET A 79 3.32 -8.29 -6.76
C MET A 79 4.52 -8.12 -7.71
N ALA A 80 5.45 -7.19 -7.41
CA ALA A 80 6.59 -6.83 -8.23
C ALA A 80 6.20 -6.40 -9.67
N ALA A 81 5.06 -5.71 -9.83
CA ALA A 81 4.54 -5.20 -11.08
C ALA A 81 4.82 -3.70 -11.24
N VAL A 82 5.10 -3.27 -12.47
CA VAL A 82 5.24 -1.85 -12.83
C VAL A 82 3.87 -1.31 -13.20
N PRO A 83 3.38 -0.21 -12.58
CA PRO A 83 2.09 0.39 -12.92
C PRO A 83 1.97 0.75 -14.40
N ASN A 84 0.74 0.69 -14.93
CA ASN A 84 0.48 1.05 -16.33
C ASN A 84 -0.74 1.99 -16.44
N TRP A 85 -1.91 1.54 -16.00
CA TRP A 85 -3.14 2.30 -16.08
C TRP A 85 -4.08 2.00 -14.92
N PHE A 86 -5.07 2.87 -14.70
CA PHE A 86 -6.14 2.63 -13.74
C PHE A 86 -7.50 3.11 -14.25
N LEU A 87 -8.55 2.54 -13.67
CA LEU A 87 -9.94 3.00 -13.76
C LEU A 87 -10.36 3.56 -12.40
N MET A 88 -11.23 4.56 -12.40
CA MET A 88 -11.75 5.15 -11.17
C MET A 88 -13.27 5.26 -11.21
N SER A 89 -13.95 4.69 -10.22
CA SER A 89 -15.35 5.00 -9.93
C SER A 89 -15.42 5.89 -8.70
N ILE A 90 -16.06 7.06 -8.83
CA ILE A 90 -16.25 8.00 -7.74
C ILE A 90 -17.73 8.28 -7.51
N SER A 91 -18.17 8.14 -6.25
CA SER A 91 -19.49 8.52 -5.79
C SER A 91 -19.40 9.80 -4.95
N LEU A 92 -20.22 10.80 -5.26
CA LEU A 92 -20.21 12.12 -4.62
C LEU A 92 -21.59 12.47 -4.06
N PRO A 93 -21.71 13.02 -2.82
CA PRO A 93 -22.99 13.45 -2.28
C PRO A 93 -23.56 14.67 -3.03
N GLU A 94 -22.68 15.55 -3.48
CA GLU A 94 -22.98 16.76 -4.25
C GLU A 94 -21.79 17.15 -5.12
N VAL A 95 -22.02 18.05 -6.06
CA VAL A 95 -20.96 18.60 -6.93
C VAL A 95 -20.39 19.85 -6.26
N ASP A 96 -19.22 19.73 -5.67
CA ASP A 96 -18.40 20.85 -5.16
C ASP A 96 -17.20 21.04 -6.11
N GLU A 97 -17.23 22.13 -6.88
CA GLU A 97 -16.19 22.44 -7.86
C GLU A 97 -14.81 22.64 -7.23
N GLN A 98 -14.73 23.21 -6.02
CA GLN A 98 -13.46 23.41 -5.33
C GLN A 98 -12.88 22.09 -4.83
N TRP A 99 -13.74 21.24 -4.28
CA TRP A 99 -13.36 19.91 -3.86
C TRP A 99 -12.86 19.08 -5.03
N LEU A 100 -13.61 19.04 -6.14
CA LEU A 100 -13.27 18.30 -7.35
C LEU A 100 -11.94 18.78 -7.97
N GLN A 101 -11.73 20.10 -8.05
CA GLN A 101 -10.48 20.66 -8.57
C GLN A 101 -9.28 20.23 -7.74
N ARG A 102 -9.40 20.26 -6.41
CA ARG A 102 -8.33 19.85 -5.47
C ARG A 102 -8.09 18.34 -5.53
N PHE A 103 -9.14 17.53 -5.59
CA PHE A 103 -9.05 16.08 -5.74
C PHE A 103 -8.36 15.71 -7.05
N ALA A 104 -8.80 16.27 -8.19
CA ALA A 104 -8.19 16.02 -9.50
C ALA A 104 -6.71 16.46 -9.53
N THR A 105 -6.38 17.59 -8.91
CA THR A 105 -4.98 18.04 -8.79
C THR A 105 -4.13 17.04 -8.02
N GLY A 106 -4.61 16.53 -6.87
CA GLY A 106 -3.93 15.53 -6.08
C GLY A 106 -3.78 14.19 -6.81
N LEU A 107 -4.85 13.77 -7.50
CA LEU A 107 -4.86 12.54 -8.29
C LEU A 107 -3.85 12.61 -9.44
N ASN A 108 -3.88 13.72 -10.21
CA ASN A 108 -2.94 13.91 -11.31
C ASN A 108 -1.48 13.94 -10.85
N HIS A 109 -1.21 14.68 -9.76
CA HIS A 109 0.13 14.71 -9.19
C HIS A 109 0.64 13.30 -8.84
N THR A 110 -0.19 12.49 -8.17
CA THR A 110 0.18 11.12 -7.80
C THR A 110 0.35 10.24 -9.03
N ALA A 111 -0.57 10.33 -10.00
CA ALA A 111 -0.51 9.56 -11.24
C ALA A 111 0.75 9.88 -12.07
N GLU A 112 1.15 11.15 -12.14
CA GLU A 112 2.39 11.57 -12.81
C GLU A 112 3.65 11.08 -12.10
N CYS A 113 3.68 11.15 -10.74
CA CYS A 113 4.80 10.67 -9.94
C CYS A 113 5.09 9.18 -10.18
N TYR A 114 4.04 8.38 -10.35
CA TYR A 114 4.15 6.93 -10.56
C TYR A 114 3.96 6.49 -12.01
N SER A 115 3.87 7.45 -12.95
CA SER A 115 3.76 7.21 -14.39
C SER A 115 2.62 6.26 -14.75
N VAL A 116 1.44 6.47 -14.16
CA VAL A 116 0.22 5.69 -14.40
C VAL A 116 -0.87 6.59 -14.97
N GLN A 117 -1.70 6.08 -15.89
CA GLN A 117 -2.74 6.83 -16.60
C GLN A 117 -4.14 6.42 -16.13
N LEU A 118 -5.03 7.40 -15.90
CA LEU A 118 -6.48 7.17 -15.82
C LEU A 118 -7.02 6.94 -17.25
N ILE A 119 -7.62 5.79 -17.49
CA ILE A 119 -8.11 5.42 -18.83
C ILE A 119 -9.62 5.30 -18.93
N GLY A 120 -10.36 5.45 -17.82
CA GLY A 120 -11.81 5.35 -17.78
C GLY A 120 -12.33 5.32 -16.36
N GLY A 121 -13.64 5.17 -16.22
CA GLY A 121 -14.28 5.07 -14.92
C GLY A 121 -15.75 5.45 -14.93
N ASP A 122 -16.27 5.79 -13.75
CA ASP A 122 -17.66 6.14 -13.55
C ASP A 122 -17.77 7.27 -12.52
N THR A 123 -18.76 8.17 -12.67
CA THR A 123 -19.04 9.23 -11.71
C THR A 123 -20.52 9.23 -11.41
N CYS A 124 -20.89 8.98 -10.16
CA CYS A 124 -22.29 8.92 -9.76
C CYS A 124 -22.59 9.69 -8.48
N ARG A 125 -23.88 9.87 -8.17
CA ARG A 125 -24.30 10.49 -6.93
C ARG A 125 -24.53 9.46 -5.83
N GLY A 126 -23.88 9.66 -4.67
CA GLY A 126 -24.02 8.80 -3.49
C GLY A 126 -23.16 9.30 -2.34
N ASN A 127 -22.97 8.50 -1.31
CA ASN A 127 -21.99 8.80 -0.26
C ASN A 127 -20.58 8.82 -0.87
N LEU A 128 -19.70 9.67 -0.32
CA LEU A 128 -18.34 9.78 -0.82
C LEU A 128 -17.60 8.44 -0.72
N SER A 129 -17.31 7.88 -1.89
CA SER A 129 -16.47 6.69 -2.02
C SER A 129 -15.68 6.75 -3.32
N ILE A 130 -14.47 6.23 -3.28
CA ILE A 130 -13.56 6.17 -4.42
C ILE A 130 -13.12 4.73 -4.59
N THR A 131 -13.40 4.15 -5.75
CA THR A 131 -12.91 2.82 -6.11
C THR A 131 -11.92 2.98 -7.24
N ILE A 132 -10.72 2.45 -7.08
CA ILE A 132 -9.71 2.40 -8.12
C ILE A 132 -9.43 0.94 -8.45
N GLN A 133 -9.56 0.58 -9.71
CA GLN A 133 -9.00 -0.63 -10.27
C GLN A 133 -7.71 -0.24 -11.00
N ILE A 134 -6.60 -0.84 -10.61
CA ILE A 134 -5.29 -0.58 -11.21
C ILE A 134 -4.75 -1.80 -11.94
N ALA A 135 -3.97 -1.57 -12.99
CA ALA A 135 -3.23 -2.61 -13.67
C ALA A 135 -1.76 -2.25 -13.84
N GLY A 136 -0.91 -3.24 -13.70
CA GLY A 136 0.51 -3.16 -13.93
C GLY A 136 1.02 -4.30 -14.79
N LEU A 137 2.25 -4.19 -15.25
CA LEU A 137 2.91 -5.18 -16.09
C LEU A 137 4.06 -5.84 -15.33
N VAL A 138 4.20 -7.14 -15.53
CA VAL A 138 5.32 -7.93 -15.02
C VAL A 138 5.82 -8.86 -16.13
N PRO A 139 7.15 -9.08 -16.29
CA PRO A 139 7.62 -10.09 -17.22
C PRO A 139 7.03 -11.46 -16.91
N SER A 140 6.67 -12.23 -17.92
CA SER A 140 5.96 -13.51 -17.77
C SER A 140 6.65 -14.45 -16.78
N GLY A 141 5.91 -14.89 -15.76
CA GLY A 141 6.39 -15.79 -14.69
C GLY A 141 7.32 -15.12 -13.68
N LYS A 142 7.41 -13.77 -13.65
CA LYS A 142 8.28 -13.03 -12.72
C LYS A 142 7.52 -12.24 -11.65
N TYR A 143 6.22 -12.42 -11.52
CA TYR A 143 5.48 -11.87 -10.40
C TYR A 143 5.89 -12.52 -9.08
N VAL A 144 5.84 -11.76 -8.01
CA VAL A 144 5.99 -12.27 -6.65
C VAL A 144 4.60 -12.46 -6.06
N SER A 145 4.41 -13.52 -5.28
CA SER A 145 3.14 -13.83 -4.64
C SER A 145 3.30 -14.02 -3.14
N ARG A 146 2.20 -14.20 -2.43
CA ARG A 146 2.20 -14.57 -0.99
C ARG A 146 2.71 -15.99 -0.74
N ALA A 147 2.76 -16.84 -1.77
CA ALA A 147 3.26 -18.21 -1.68
C ALA A 147 4.72 -18.29 -2.16
N GLY A 148 5.54 -19.10 -1.46
CA GLY A 148 6.94 -19.33 -1.85
C GLY A 148 7.94 -19.21 -0.71
N ALA A 149 7.53 -18.67 0.44
CA ALA A 149 8.38 -18.61 1.62
C ALA A 149 8.78 -20.01 2.10
N SER A 150 10.03 -20.17 2.48
CA SER A 150 10.59 -21.46 2.93
C SER A 150 11.28 -21.32 4.28
N PRO A 151 11.25 -22.33 5.16
CA PRO A 151 11.97 -22.30 6.43
C PRO A 151 13.45 -21.93 6.23
N GLY A 152 13.92 -20.95 7.03
CA GLY A 152 15.24 -20.36 6.91
C GLY A 152 15.29 -19.06 6.11
N ASP A 153 14.23 -18.69 5.38
CA ASP A 153 14.13 -17.38 4.74
C ASP A 153 14.06 -16.26 5.79
N LEU A 154 14.74 -15.16 5.51
CA LEU A 154 14.67 -13.95 6.33
C LEU A 154 13.33 -13.26 6.10
N VAL A 155 12.68 -12.77 7.16
CA VAL A 155 11.51 -11.90 7.06
C VAL A 155 11.98 -10.44 7.12
N LEU A 156 11.61 -9.68 6.10
CA LEU A 156 11.97 -8.27 5.98
C LEU A 156 10.73 -7.39 5.89
N VAL A 157 10.87 -6.15 6.37
CA VAL A 157 9.91 -5.08 6.09
C VAL A 157 10.63 -3.85 5.57
N SER A 158 9.97 -3.09 4.70
CA SER A 158 10.45 -1.79 4.25
C SER A 158 10.05 -0.68 5.22
N GLY A 159 10.76 0.45 5.20
CA GLY A 159 10.41 1.68 5.91
C GLY A 159 10.24 1.56 7.42
N LEU A 160 9.27 2.31 7.95
CA LEU A 160 8.88 2.33 9.38
C LEU A 160 7.43 1.91 9.55
N LEU A 161 7.14 1.14 10.60
CA LEU A 161 5.81 0.63 10.92
C LEU A 161 5.15 1.40 12.05
N GLY A 162 3.81 1.48 12.00
CA GLY A 162 2.95 1.97 13.07
C GLY A 162 2.70 3.48 13.08
N ASN A 163 3.37 4.26 12.23
CA ASN A 163 3.17 5.70 12.15
C ASN A 163 1.78 6.07 11.65
N ALA A 164 1.24 5.35 10.67
CA ALA A 164 -0.11 5.58 10.18
C ALA A 164 -1.16 5.29 11.26
N GLY A 165 -1.04 4.16 11.96
CA GLY A 165 -1.89 3.81 13.09
C GLY A 165 -1.85 4.83 14.24
N LEU A 166 -0.66 5.38 14.54
CA LEU A 166 -0.53 6.48 15.50
C LEU A 166 -1.22 7.76 15.01
N GLY A 167 -1.09 8.08 13.72
CA GLY A 167 -1.77 9.23 13.10
C GLY A 167 -3.29 9.12 13.23
N LEU A 168 -3.84 7.93 12.99
CA LEU A 168 -5.26 7.64 13.19
C LEU A 168 -5.67 7.75 14.66
N ALA A 169 -4.89 7.16 15.57
CA ALA A 169 -5.18 7.22 17.01
C ALA A 169 -5.14 8.66 17.54
N PHE A 170 -4.21 9.47 17.06
CA PHE A 170 -4.14 10.91 17.38
C PHE A 170 -5.38 11.67 16.89
N ARG A 171 -5.79 11.48 15.63
CA ARG A 171 -7.04 12.10 15.10
C ARG A 171 -8.28 11.70 15.88
N GLN A 172 -8.31 10.49 16.38
CA GLN A 172 -9.43 9.97 17.19
C GLN A 172 -9.32 10.36 18.69
N GLY A 173 -8.31 11.13 19.08
CA GLY A 173 -8.08 11.55 20.48
C GLY A 173 -7.74 10.38 21.43
N ARG A 174 -7.27 9.25 20.89
CA ARG A 174 -6.87 8.06 21.68
C ARG A 174 -5.43 8.13 22.19
N VAL A 175 -4.58 8.92 21.49
CA VAL A 175 -3.17 9.10 21.82
C VAL A 175 -2.80 10.57 21.65
N GLU A 176 -2.02 11.10 22.60
CA GLU A 176 -1.36 12.40 22.47
C GLU A 176 0.04 12.19 21.86
N LEU A 177 0.32 12.83 20.74
CA LEU A 177 1.63 12.75 20.09
C LEU A 177 2.48 14.00 20.38
N PRO A 178 3.81 13.87 20.53
CA PRO A 178 4.73 14.98 20.48
C PRO A 178 4.54 15.86 19.24
N GLU A 179 4.75 17.17 19.37
CA GLU A 179 4.53 18.12 18.26
C GLU A 179 5.37 17.83 17.02
N ASP A 180 6.60 17.36 17.22
CA ASP A 180 7.53 16.98 16.16
C ASP A 180 7.16 15.66 15.45
N LEU A 181 6.45 14.75 16.11
CA LEU A 181 6.03 13.46 15.55
C LEU A 181 4.68 13.55 14.80
N ARG A 182 3.80 14.49 15.19
CA ARG A 182 2.45 14.63 14.58
C ARG A 182 2.47 14.73 13.05
N PRO A 183 3.31 15.59 12.41
CA PRO A 183 3.31 15.70 10.95
C PRO A 183 3.68 14.41 10.25
N CYS A 184 4.68 13.68 10.76
CA CYS A 184 5.11 12.41 10.19
C CYS A 184 4.02 11.34 10.27
N CYS A 185 3.35 11.19 11.42
CA CYS A 185 2.26 10.23 11.59
C CYS A 185 1.04 10.57 10.72
N LEU A 186 0.66 11.85 10.64
CA LEU A 186 -0.45 12.28 9.78
C LEU A 186 -0.11 12.14 8.29
N GLN A 187 1.14 12.36 7.91
CA GLN A 187 1.59 12.11 6.54
C GLN A 187 1.56 10.63 6.20
N ALA A 188 2.03 9.75 7.08
CA ALA A 188 1.97 8.31 6.89
C ALA A 188 0.52 7.82 6.69
N LEU A 189 -0.42 8.32 7.51
CA LEU A 189 -1.84 7.98 7.40
C LEU A 189 -2.49 8.46 6.10
N ASN A 190 -2.22 9.70 5.70
CA ASN A 190 -2.94 10.35 4.59
C ASN A 190 -2.25 10.15 3.24
N ARG A 191 -0.92 10.01 3.24
CA ARG A 191 -0.08 9.92 2.05
C ARG A 191 0.89 8.74 2.14
N PRO A 192 0.38 7.49 2.22
CA PRO A 192 1.25 6.32 2.18
C PRO A 192 2.11 6.33 0.93
N GLN A 193 3.33 5.78 1.04
CA GLN A 193 4.29 5.74 -0.06
C GLN A 193 4.35 4.32 -0.62
N PRO A 194 3.72 4.04 -1.77
CA PRO A 194 3.83 2.72 -2.39
C PRO A 194 5.29 2.46 -2.77
N ARG A 195 5.80 1.30 -2.39
CA ARG A 195 7.22 0.94 -2.49
C ARG A 195 7.59 0.36 -3.87
N LEU A 196 7.21 1.06 -4.92
CA LEU A 196 7.48 0.63 -6.31
C LEU A 196 8.97 0.56 -6.65
N GLU A 197 9.81 1.30 -5.94
CA GLU A 197 11.26 1.18 -6.05
C GLU A 197 11.78 -0.21 -5.69
N LEU A 198 11.03 -1.00 -4.89
CA LEU A 198 11.38 -2.37 -4.53
C LEU A 198 11.09 -3.41 -5.62
N VAL A 199 10.36 -3.07 -6.68
CA VAL A 199 9.87 -4.01 -7.70
C VAL A 199 11.00 -4.89 -8.26
N ASP A 200 12.14 -4.32 -8.64
CA ASP A 200 13.27 -5.08 -9.19
C ASP A 200 14.00 -5.92 -8.13
N PHE A 201 14.08 -5.42 -6.89
CA PHE A 201 14.63 -6.17 -5.76
C PHE A 201 13.75 -7.39 -5.46
N LEU A 202 12.43 -7.19 -5.32
CA LEU A 202 11.48 -8.26 -5.05
C LEU A 202 11.52 -9.33 -6.14
N ARG A 203 11.52 -8.91 -7.41
CA ARG A 203 11.57 -9.80 -8.57
C ARG A 203 12.83 -10.66 -8.63
N SER A 204 13.93 -10.13 -8.10
CA SER A 204 15.23 -10.79 -8.15
C SER A 204 15.50 -11.70 -6.94
N PHE A 205 14.99 -11.35 -5.77
CA PHE A 205 15.47 -11.93 -4.51
C PHE A 205 14.37 -12.42 -3.57
N ALA A 206 13.12 -11.92 -3.69
CA ALA A 206 12.05 -12.33 -2.78
C ALA A 206 11.50 -13.71 -3.14
N SER A 207 11.26 -14.54 -2.12
CA SER A 207 10.52 -15.79 -2.23
C SER A 207 9.01 -15.60 -2.10
N ALA A 208 8.56 -14.62 -1.27
CA ALA A 208 7.18 -14.18 -1.15
C ALA A 208 7.12 -12.70 -0.74
N ALA A 209 6.00 -12.02 -1.04
CA ALA A 209 5.77 -10.65 -0.61
C ALA A 209 4.28 -10.35 -0.44
N ILE A 210 3.99 -9.34 0.39
CA ILE A 210 2.69 -8.73 0.63
C ILE A 210 2.94 -7.27 1.04
N ASP A 211 2.01 -6.36 0.77
CA ASP A 211 2.00 -5.06 1.42
C ASP A 211 1.33 -5.11 2.79
N ILE A 212 1.59 -4.12 3.64
CA ILE A 212 1.10 -4.06 5.02
C ILE A 212 -0.06 -3.07 5.07
N SER A 213 -1.28 -3.57 4.87
CA SER A 213 -2.53 -2.80 4.91
C SER A 213 -3.33 -3.01 6.21
N ASP A 214 -3.39 -4.25 6.71
CA ASP A 214 -4.14 -4.64 7.92
C ASP A 214 -3.24 -4.75 9.16
N GLY A 215 -1.95 -4.51 9.00
CA GLY A 215 -0.90 -4.61 10.00
C GLY A 215 -0.02 -5.83 9.80
N LEU A 216 1.27 -5.67 10.12
CA LEU A 216 2.31 -6.67 9.88
C LEU A 216 1.90 -8.09 10.28
N GLN A 217 1.25 -8.24 11.43
CA GLN A 217 0.86 -9.54 11.95
C GLN A 217 -0.22 -10.20 11.08
N GLY A 218 -1.25 -9.46 10.67
CA GLY A 218 -2.32 -9.94 9.81
C GLY A 218 -1.78 -10.32 8.43
N ASP A 219 -1.00 -9.44 7.84
CA ASP A 219 -0.50 -9.58 6.48
C ASP A 219 0.57 -10.66 6.36
N LEU A 220 1.52 -10.73 7.30
CA LEU A 220 2.49 -11.83 7.32
C LEU A 220 1.80 -13.18 7.50
N ALA A 221 0.72 -13.27 8.29
CA ALA A 221 -0.05 -14.52 8.45
C ALA A 221 -0.62 -15.02 7.10
N HIS A 222 -0.92 -14.12 6.14
CA HIS A 222 -1.31 -14.52 4.78
C HIS A 222 -0.16 -15.18 4.01
N ILE A 223 1.07 -14.67 4.12
CA ILE A 223 2.27 -15.33 3.56
C ILE A 223 2.44 -16.71 4.20
N LEU A 224 2.40 -16.80 5.54
CA LEU A 224 2.61 -18.05 6.27
C LEU A 224 1.58 -19.11 5.86
N LYS A 225 0.32 -18.72 5.74
CA LYS A 225 -0.77 -19.59 5.30
C LYS A 225 -0.58 -20.06 3.85
N ALA A 226 -0.26 -19.15 2.93
CA ALA A 226 -0.07 -19.47 1.52
C ALA A 226 1.16 -20.34 1.26
N SER A 227 2.19 -20.20 2.10
CA SER A 227 3.46 -20.93 2.01
C SER A 227 3.51 -22.17 2.91
N HIS A 228 2.47 -22.45 3.70
CA HIS A 228 2.39 -23.58 4.64
C HIS A 228 3.57 -23.63 5.63
N CYS A 229 3.94 -22.50 6.21
CA CYS A 229 5.08 -22.35 7.10
C CYS A 229 4.71 -21.52 8.35
N GLY A 230 5.69 -21.24 9.21
CA GLY A 230 5.59 -20.37 10.36
C GLY A 230 6.61 -19.25 10.30
N ALA A 231 6.64 -18.39 11.32
CA ALA A 231 7.67 -17.37 11.48
C ALA A 231 7.97 -17.09 12.96
N THR A 232 9.19 -16.66 13.22
CA THR A 232 9.56 -16.01 14.49
C THR A 232 10.09 -14.62 14.21
N LEU A 233 9.40 -13.61 14.74
CA LEU A 233 9.81 -12.22 14.68
C LEU A 233 10.56 -11.82 15.94
N ASP A 234 11.45 -10.84 15.84
CA ASP A 234 12.14 -10.22 16.99
C ASP A 234 11.59 -8.78 17.18
N ARG A 235 10.95 -8.54 18.34
CA ARG A 235 10.40 -7.21 18.68
C ARG A 235 11.46 -6.12 18.61
N SER A 236 12.68 -6.42 19.03
CA SER A 236 13.78 -5.45 19.06
C SER A 236 14.27 -5.03 17.67
N SER A 237 13.94 -5.82 16.64
CA SER A 237 14.30 -5.57 15.24
C SER A 237 13.21 -4.88 14.44
N LEU A 238 12.01 -4.66 15.02
CA LEU A 238 10.93 -3.96 14.33
C LEU A 238 11.34 -2.50 14.05
N PRO A 239 11.27 -2.05 12.78
CA PRO A 239 11.60 -0.68 12.42
C PRO A 239 10.42 0.24 12.80
N VAL A 240 10.49 0.84 13.95
CA VAL A 240 9.48 1.76 14.48
C VAL A 240 10.12 3.06 14.92
N ASP A 241 9.31 4.11 15.02
CA ASP A 241 9.79 5.37 15.58
C ASP A 241 10.30 5.16 17.03
N PRO A 242 11.40 5.81 17.44
CA PRO A 242 11.94 5.72 18.81
C PRO A 242 10.90 6.03 19.89
N TRP A 243 9.91 6.87 19.63
CA TRP A 243 8.84 7.17 20.58
C TRP A 243 7.94 5.96 20.83
N ILE A 244 7.63 5.15 19.79
CA ILE A 244 6.90 3.88 19.93
C ILE A 244 7.63 2.93 20.89
N LEU A 245 8.97 2.87 20.77
CA LEU A 245 9.80 2.06 21.67
C LEU A 245 9.72 2.55 23.11
N GLN A 246 9.84 3.86 23.33
CA GLN A 246 9.83 4.48 24.66
C GLN A 246 8.49 4.34 25.37
N GLN A 247 7.39 4.36 24.62
CA GLN A 247 6.02 4.23 25.16
C GLN A 247 5.51 2.79 25.21
N ASP A 248 6.30 1.81 24.73
CA ASP A 248 5.91 0.39 24.59
C ASP A 248 4.63 0.18 23.72
N LEU A 249 4.49 1.00 22.66
CA LEU A 249 3.31 1.02 21.78
C LEU A 249 3.45 0.14 20.53
N TYR A 250 4.16 -0.98 20.63
CA TYR A 250 4.43 -1.90 19.51
C TYR A 250 3.18 -2.43 18.80
N HIS A 251 2.04 -2.45 19.47
CA HIS A 251 0.79 -2.91 18.87
C HIS A 251 0.39 -2.06 17.64
N TYR A 252 0.82 -0.78 17.56
CA TYR A 252 0.61 0.02 16.35
C TYR A 252 1.41 -0.50 15.16
N ALA A 253 2.63 -0.95 15.36
CA ALA A 253 3.43 -1.56 14.30
C ALA A 253 2.96 -2.97 13.89
N LEU A 254 2.37 -3.70 14.84
CA LEU A 254 1.97 -5.08 14.61
C LEU A 254 0.56 -5.21 14.01
N ALA A 255 -0.39 -4.36 14.41
CA ALA A 255 -1.81 -4.60 14.19
C ALA A 255 -2.66 -3.38 13.78
N ALA A 256 -2.09 -2.17 13.64
CA ALA A 256 -2.90 -0.99 13.34
C ALA A 256 -3.24 -0.82 11.85
N GLY A 257 -2.40 -1.34 10.95
CA GLY A 257 -2.59 -1.21 9.50
C GLY A 257 -2.29 0.19 8.94
N ASP A 258 -2.66 0.39 7.69
CA ASP A 258 -2.47 1.62 6.90
C ASP A 258 -0.98 2.01 6.64
N ASP A 259 -0.02 1.13 6.93
CA ASP A 259 1.42 1.44 6.74
C ASP A 259 1.84 1.40 5.26
N TYR A 260 1.25 0.51 4.44
CA TYR A 260 1.55 0.32 3.01
C TYR A 260 3.05 0.16 2.73
N GLU A 261 3.76 -0.40 3.70
CA GLU A 261 5.12 -0.92 3.54
C GLU A 261 5.07 -2.35 2.98
N ILE A 262 6.20 -2.85 2.47
CA ILE A 262 6.28 -4.22 1.96
C ILE A 262 6.86 -5.15 3.04
N CYS A 263 6.13 -6.22 3.34
CA CYS A 263 6.66 -7.39 4.04
C CYS A 263 7.06 -8.43 3.00
N CYS A 264 8.31 -8.88 3.00
CA CYS A 264 8.77 -9.91 2.09
C CYS A 264 9.67 -10.94 2.78
N THR A 265 9.80 -12.10 2.15
CA THR A 265 10.74 -13.15 2.58
C THR A 265 11.85 -13.30 1.55
N VAL A 266 13.09 -13.45 2.02
CA VAL A 266 14.29 -13.52 1.17
C VAL A 266 15.20 -14.65 1.67
N PRO A 267 15.65 -15.56 0.80
CA PRO A 267 16.62 -16.59 1.17
C PRO A 267 17.90 -15.98 1.76
N PRO A 268 18.49 -16.57 2.82
CA PRO A 268 19.57 -15.94 3.59
C PRO A 268 20.87 -15.74 2.79
N GLN A 269 21.06 -16.46 1.67
CA GLN A 269 22.19 -16.24 0.78
C GLN A 269 22.21 -14.85 0.12
N TYR A 270 21.07 -14.13 0.06
CA TYR A 270 20.96 -12.79 -0.50
C TYR A 270 21.08 -11.67 0.53
N ARG A 271 21.66 -11.95 1.72
CA ARG A 271 21.89 -10.92 2.75
C ARG A 271 22.78 -9.78 2.25
N ALA A 272 23.77 -10.06 1.42
CA ALA A 272 24.66 -9.04 0.87
C ALA A 272 23.92 -8.07 -0.07
N GLU A 273 22.89 -8.53 -0.78
CA GLU A 273 22.02 -7.75 -1.66
C GLU A 273 21.10 -6.83 -0.85
N ILE A 274 20.61 -7.30 0.31
CA ILE A 274 19.86 -6.45 1.27
C ILE A 274 20.75 -5.31 1.78
N ASP A 275 21.99 -5.62 2.18
CA ASP A 275 22.94 -4.60 2.62
C ASP A 275 23.32 -3.62 1.49
N ALA A 276 23.41 -4.11 0.24
CA ALA A 276 23.67 -3.27 -0.93
C ALA A 276 22.48 -2.34 -1.22
N TRP A 277 21.26 -2.86 -1.15
CA TRP A 277 20.03 -2.07 -1.24
C TRP A 277 20.02 -0.94 -0.21
N ASN A 278 20.22 -1.26 1.05
CA ASN A 278 20.18 -0.31 2.17
C ASN A 278 21.26 0.79 2.10
N ARG A 279 22.37 0.54 1.41
CA ARG A 279 23.39 1.58 1.15
C ARG A 279 22.91 2.62 0.14
N GLN A 280 22.08 2.21 -0.83
CA GLN A 280 21.62 3.03 -1.94
C GLN A 280 20.27 3.72 -1.66
N HIS A 281 19.40 3.09 -0.85
CA HIS A 281 18.01 3.52 -0.62
C HIS A 281 17.78 3.79 0.87
N LYS A 282 18.11 5.00 1.31
CA LYS A 282 18.00 5.37 2.73
C LYS A 282 16.54 5.57 3.18
N ASP A 283 15.68 6.00 2.27
CA ASP A 283 14.27 6.31 2.54
C ASP A 283 13.35 5.08 2.40
N CYS A 284 13.87 4.00 1.80
CA CYS A 284 13.19 2.72 1.66
C CYS A 284 14.11 1.58 2.09
N ARG A 285 14.48 1.57 3.37
CA ARG A 285 15.35 0.53 3.94
C ARG A 285 14.58 -0.75 4.14
N LEU A 286 15.23 -1.88 3.88
CA LEU A 286 14.77 -3.22 4.21
C LEU A 286 15.37 -3.64 5.55
N THR A 287 14.51 -3.88 6.53
CA THR A 287 14.92 -4.31 7.87
C THR A 287 14.57 -5.77 8.07
N ILE A 288 15.56 -6.60 8.45
CA ILE A 288 15.34 -7.99 8.81
C ILE A 288 14.71 -7.99 10.21
N ILE A 289 13.49 -8.53 10.32
CA ILE A 289 12.71 -8.55 11.56
C ILE A 289 12.50 -9.95 12.13
N GLY A 290 12.94 -11.00 11.41
CA GLY A 290 12.75 -12.38 11.84
C GLY A 290 13.15 -13.39 10.77
N GLU A 291 12.68 -14.62 10.96
CA GLU A 291 12.97 -15.76 10.11
C GLU A 291 11.73 -16.64 9.94
N ILE A 292 11.58 -17.23 8.75
CA ILE A 292 10.55 -18.23 8.45
C ILE A 292 10.93 -19.55 9.10
N THR A 293 9.96 -20.17 9.80
CA THR A 293 10.08 -21.46 10.48
C THR A 293 9.17 -22.50 9.84
N SER A 294 9.30 -23.75 10.22
CA SER A 294 8.43 -24.83 9.72
C SER A 294 6.98 -24.71 10.19
N SER A 295 6.72 -24.07 11.34
CA SER A 295 5.39 -23.94 11.92
C SER A 295 5.37 -22.93 13.08
N GLY A 296 4.15 -22.47 13.47
CA GLY A 296 3.94 -21.50 14.53
C GLY A 296 4.15 -20.07 14.06
N PHE A 297 3.62 -19.10 14.80
CA PHE A 297 3.85 -17.68 14.51
C PHE A 297 4.10 -16.95 15.82
N PHE A 298 5.32 -16.51 16.03
CA PHE A 298 5.78 -16.02 17.32
C PHE A 298 6.47 -14.67 17.23
N LEU A 299 6.33 -13.89 18.30
CA LEU A 299 7.11 -12.68 18.56
C LEU A 299 8.03 -12.91 19.75
N LYS A 300 9.32 -12.83 19.53
CA LYS A 300 10.34 -12.88 20.58
C LYS A 300 10.45 -11.53 21.26
N VAL A 301 10.39 -11.51 22.61
CA VAL A 301 10.51 -10.34 23.47
C VAL A 301 11.53 -10.61 24.56
N GLY A 302 12.79 -10.29 24.33
CA GLY A 302 13.89 -10.73 25.20
C GLY A 302 14.00 -12.24 25.22
N ASP A 303 13.83 -12.86 26.38
CA ASP A 303 13.82 -14.32 26.57
C ASP A 303 12.43 -14.96 26.42
N ASP A 304 11.37 -14.15 26.37
CA ASP A 304 9.99 -14.59 26.23
C ASP A 304 9.56 -14.72 24.76
N GLN A 305 8.51 -15.51 24.53
CA GLN A 305 7.93 -15.74 23.23
C GLN A 305 6.40 -15.61 23.31
N ILE A 306 5.82 -14.73 22.49
CA ILE A 306 4.38 -14.48 22.41
C ILE A 306 3.83 -15.17 21.16
N ASP A 307 2.78 -15.97 21.30
CA ASP A 307 2.07 -16.58 20.17
C ASP A 307 1.19 -15.52 19.47
N LEU A 308 1.49 -15.24 18.21
CA LEU A 308 0.76 -14.31 17.37
C LEU A 308 -0.39 -14.98 16.57
N ALA A 309 -0.48 -16.30 16.54
CA ALA A 309 -1.46 -17.01 15.71
C ALA A 309 -2.92 -16.70 16.09
N ASN A 310 -3.18 -16.29 17.34
CA ASN A 310 -4.52 -16.00 17.87
C ASN A 310 -4.85 -14.52 17.97
N THR A 311 -3.92 -13.63 17.63
CA THR A 311 -4.14 -12.18 17.62
C THR A 311 -4.54 -11.74 16.20
N ARG A 312 -5.42 -10.71 16.07
CA ARG A 312 -6.05 -10.36 14.81
C ARG A 312 -5.66 -8.95 14.40
N GLY A 313 -5.37 -8.72 13.12
CA GLY A 313 -5.30 -7.39 12.49
C GLY A 313 -6.69 -6.75 12.33
N TYR A 314 -6.75 -5.61 11.64
CA TYR A 314 -8.00 -4.89 11.35
C TYR A 314 -8.97 -5.76 10.53
N ARG A 315 -10.28 -5.61 10.75
CA ARG A 315 -11.35 -6.28 10.00
C ARG A 315 -12.55 -5.37 9.82
N HIS A 316 -13.12 -5.37 8.62
CA HIS A 316 -14.33 -4.60 8.29
C HIS A 316 -15.62 -5.11 8.93
N PHE A 317 -15.70 -6.37 9.33
CA PHE A 317 -16.94 -7.06 9.76
C PHE A 317 -16.74 -7.83 11.07
N ASP A 318 -16.15 -7.20 12.08
CA ASP A 318 -16.08 -7.73 13.46
C ASP A 318 -17.17 -7.15 14.35
#